data_fc96d9f112ce28da216717821146dad1
#
_entry.id   fc96d9f112ce28da216717821146dad1
#
_cell.length_a   1.000
_cell.length_b   1.000
_cell.length_c   1.000
_cell.angle_alpha   90.00
_cell.angle_beta   90.00
_cell.angle_gamma   90.00
#
_symmetry.space_group_name_H-M   'P 1'
#
loop_
_entity.id
_entity.type
_entity.pdbx_description
1 polymer ?
#
loop_
_entity_poly.entity_id
_entity_poly.type
_entity_poly.pdbx_seq_one_letter_code
_entity_poly.pdbx_strand_id
1 'polypeptide(L)'
;MQIILLDEARFDQFAISHPNHNYYQTSNYGRLMTKHGHNAYYLGLAADDGEIKAATLIIVKNDSKEKRKMGYAPRGFLIDWNNDDLVKEFTEKLKDFLSKRNFTYVKVDPMVVYKEHNIDGSEKTLSDSNQSLVQKLQGLGYIHMGFNNGMEASKPRWNALTTLDSNIIALYNSISKEAREKISEASKLGNRVYRGSMNDISLLYSVINKTTPPLDYYLDYYQFYGQNMFEIYFNKLEPISYVNSSKTMYEKEEQRNNDLNMQMQDFNNPNKDAIINEKLKSDEKLAKYKKNMLEASNLFQRYPSGLVTAAVAVIKYGSTVTFFASGVNETFKDQYPEYLLKWQLIQEYAKMGYKVVNLGGLTSEFKKDYKSTLMTEMSNKIVEYVGEFDLVINKKAYYTGSRLNPILNWLNTPI
;
A
#
# COMPACT_ATOMS: atom_id res chain seq x y z
N MET A 1 -33.34 10.41 -11.97
CA MET A 1 -32.17 11.01 -11.30
C MET A 1 -31.36 11.89 -12.25
N GLN A 2 -30.49 12.81 -11.75
CA GLN A 2 -29.65 13.69 -12.55
C GLN A 2 -28.22 13.83 -12.01
N ILE A 3 -27.24 14.09 -12.89
CA ILE A 3 -25.87 14.43 -12.45
C ILE A 3 -25.82 15.92 -12.07
N ILE A 4 -25.34 16.16 -10.85
CA ILE A 4 -25.13 17.50 -10.30
C ILE A 4 -23.67 17.71 -9.89
N LEU A 5 -23.23 18.98 -9.84
CA LEU A 5 -21.98 19.35 -9.19
C LEU A 5 -22.20 19.35 -7.68
N LEU A 6 -21.31 18.74 -6.95
CA LEU A 6 -21.27 18.76 -5.50
C LEU A 6 -20.22 19.76 -5.02
N ASP A 7 -20.48 20.42 -3.89
CA ASP A 7 -19.43 21.05 -3.13
C ASP A 7 -18.54 19.99 -2.44
N GLU A 8 -17.36 20.40 -2.02
CA GLU A 8 -16.37 19.50 -1.41
C GLU A 8 -16.92 18.80 -0.15
N ALA A 9 -17.64 19.51 0.69
CA ALA A 9 -18.14 18.96 1.97
C ALA A 9 -19.18 17.87 1.73
N ARG A 10 -20.13 18.11 0.80
CA ARG A 10 -21.15 17.14 0.44
C ARG A 10 -20.54 15.92 -0.28
N PHE A 11 -19.53 16.15 -1.11
CA PHE A 11 -18.80 15.07 -1.75
C PHE A 11 -18.06 14.19 -0.72
N ASP A 12 -17.28 14.80 0.19
CA ASP A 12 -16.52 14.08 1.20
C ASP A 12 -17.42 13.31 2.18
N GLN A 13 -18.57 13.88 2.53
CA GLN A 13 -19.57 13.19 3.36
C GLN A 13 -20.07 11.91 2.70
N PHE A 14 -20.38 11.95 1.41
CA PHE A 14 -20.78 10.76 0.67
C PHE A 14 -19.60 9.79 0.52
N ALA A 15 -18.43 10.30 0.15
CA ALA A 15 -17.25 9.49 -0.11
C ALA A 15 -16.82 8.66 1.10
N ILE A 16 -16.79 9.26 2.31
CA ILE A 16 -16.36 8.55 3.52
C ILE A 16 -17.35 7.47 3.96
N SER A 17 -18.64 7.65 3.68
CA SER A 17 -19.70 6.69 4.02
C SER A 17 -19.80 5.52 3.04
N HIS A 18 -19.24 5.67 1.83
CA HIS A 18 -19.36 4.65 0.78
C HIS A 18 -18.46 3.43 1.06
N PRO A 19 -18.93 2.18 0.85
CA PRO A 19 -18.10 0.98 1.11
C PRO A 19 -16.77 0.96 0.34
N ASN A 20 -16.74 1.49 -0.88
CA ASN A 20 -15.53 1.59 -1.72
C ASN A 20 -14.76 2.91 -1.51
N HIS A 21 -14.89 3.52 -0.30
CA HIS A 21 -14.16 4.73 0.02
C HIS A 21 -12.64 4.54 -0.15
N ASN A 22 -12.00 5.56 -0.70
CA ASN A 22 -10.54 5.58 -0.85
C ASN A 22 -10.04 7.03 -0.89
N TYR A 23 -8.78 7.23 -0.55
CA TYR A 23 -8.22 8.57 -0.41
C TYR A 23 -8.08 9.33 -1.74
N TYR A 24 -8.15 8.65 -2.90
CA TYR A 24 -8.17 9.30 -4.22
C TYR A 24 -9.52 9.95 -4.53
N GLN A 25 -10.59 9.44 -3.95
CA GLN A 25 -11.95 10.02 -4.10
C GLN A 25 -12.25 10.92 -2.90
N THR A 26 -11.48 12.01 -2.77
CA THR A 26 -11.61 13.01 -1.69
C THR A 26 -11.38 14.42 -2.22
N SER A 27 -11.90 15.43 -1.52
CA SER A 27 -11.61 16.83 -1.83
C SER A 27 -10.11 17.15 -1.65
N ASN A 28 -9.44 16.50 -0.70
CA ASN A 28 -8.00 16.63 -0.50
C ASN A 28 -7.22 16.26 -1.77
N TYR A 29 -7.57 15.15 -2.41
CA TYR A 29 -6.95 14.75 -3.68
C TYR A 29 -7.28 15.74 -4.81
N GLY A 30 -8.53 16.19 -4.89
CA GLY A 30 -8.93 17.20 -5.88
C GLY A 30 -8.15 18.50 -5.74
N ARG A 31 -7.99 19.00 -4.51
CA ARG A 31 -7.18 20.21 -4.21
C ARG A 31 -5.70 20.00 -4.54
N LEU A 32 -5.15 18.85 -4.17
CA LEU A 32 -3.77 18.47 -4.53
C LEU A 32 -3.59 18.54 -6.06
N MET A 33 -4.48 17.92 -6.83
CA MET A 33 -4.40 17.92 -8.29
C MET A 33 -4.62 19.32 -8.89
N THR A 34 -5.42 20.15 -8.26
CA THR A 34 -5.63 21.56 -8.67
C THR A 34 -4.36 22.38 -8.49
N LYS A 35 -3.61 22.19 -7.41
CA LYS A 35 -2.28 22.79 -7.21
C LYS A 35 -1.34 22.46 -8.38
N HIS A 36 -1.45 21.26 -8.93
CA HIS A 36 -0.64 20.78 -10.07
C HIS A 36 -1.24 21.09 -11.45
N GLY A 37 -2.16 22.06 -11.53
CA GLY A 37 -2.66 22.59 -12.79
C GLY A 37 -3.80 21.79 -13.44
N HIS A 38 -4.40 20.85 -12.70
CA HIS A 38 -5.59 20.12 -13.15
C HIS A 38 -6.87 20.75 -12.62
N ASN A 39 -8.01 20.46 -13.26
CA ASN A 39 -9.31 20.81 -12.71
C ASN A 39 -9.92 19.59 -12.01
N ALA A 40 -10.66 19.81 -10.92
CA ALA A 40 -11.38 18.78 -10.18
C ALA A 40 -12.89 18.99 -10.35
N TYR A 41 -13.60 17.92 -10.72
CA TYR A 41 -15.06 17.89 -10.80
C TYR A 41 -15.59 16.90 -9.78
N TYR A 42 -16.33 17.39 -8.79
CA TYR A 42 -17.04 16.56 -7.83
C TYR A 42 -18.47 16.37 -8.33
N LEU A 43 -18.81 15.17 -8.78
CA LEU A 43 -20.10 14.87 -9.40
C LEU A 43 -20.88 13.87 -8.54
N GLY A 44 -22.20 14.10 -8.43
CA GLY A 44 -23.12 13.19 -7.78
C GLY A 44 -24.32 12.87 -8.65
N LEU A 45 -24.79 11.62 -8.64
CA LEU A 45 -26.09 11.24 -9.15
C LEU A 45 -27.10 11.47 -8.04
N ALA A 46 -27.93 12.51 -8.18
CA ALA A 46 -28.95 12.88 -7.22
C ALA A 46 -30.31 12.35 -7.65
N ALA A 47 -31.03 11.75 -6.71
CA ALA A 47 -32.45 11.44 -6.85
C ALA A 47 -33.30 12.71 -6.74
N ASP A 48 -34.61 12.61 -7.04
CA ASP A 48 -35.51 13.77 -7.07
C ASP A 48 -35.73 14.40 -5.68
N ASP A 49 -35.54 13.61 -4.62
CA ASP A 49 -35.52 14.07 -3.22
C ASP A 49 -34.18 14.70 -2.79
N GLY A 50 -33.18 14.72 -3.67
CA GLY A 50 -31.84 15.25 -3.43
C GLY A 50 -30.85 14.28 -2.80
N GLU A 51 -31.24 13.02 -2.52
CA GLU A 51 -30.33 11.99 -2.03
C GLU A 51 -29.28 11.62 -3.09
N ILE A 52 -28.02 11.51 -2.70
CA ILE A 52 -26.93 11.09 -3.58
C ILE A 52 -26.85 9.56 -3.60
N LYS A 53 -27.02 8.97 -4.76
CA LYS A 53 -26.99 7.51 -4.97
C LYS A 53 -25.64 7.00 -5.47
N ALA A 54 -24.87 7.88 -6.15
CA ALA A 54 -23.49 7.61 -6.58
C ALA A 54 -22.73 8.92 -6.70
N ALA A 55 -21.40 8.87 -6.55
CA ALA A 55 -20.55 10.06 -6.72
C ALA A 55 -19.19 9.70 -7.33
N THR A 56 -18.51 10.72 -7.86
CA THR A 56 -17.13 10.58 -8.33
C THR A 56 -16.41 11.91 -8.34
N LEU A 57 -15.11 11.89 -8.00
CA LEU A 57 -14.15 12.92 -8.34
C LEU A 57 -13.56 12.58 -9.72
N ILE A 58 -13.62 13.52 -10.64
CA ILE A 58 -12.95 13.44 -11.94
C ILE A 58 -11.87 14.52 -11.99
N ILE A 59 -10.62 14.11 -12.12
CA ILE A 59 -9.49 14.99 -12.40
C ILE A 59 -9.45 15.23 -13.90
N VAL A 60 -9.35 16.50 -14.32
CA VAL A 60 -9.51 16.90 -15.72
C VAL A 60 -8.26 17.59 -16.23
N LYS A 61 -7.76 17.11 -17.36
CA LYS A 61 -6.76 17.76 -18.19
C LYS A 61 -7.44 18.41 -19.39
N ASN A 62 -7.13 19.67 -19.63
CA ASN A 62 -7.59 20.38 -20.83
C ASN A 62 -6.59 20.16 -21.97
N ASP A 63 -7.07 19.71 -23.11
CA ASP A 63 -6.30 19.81 -24.34
C ASP A 63 -6.39 21.24 -24.88
N SER A 64 -5.30 21.99 -24.74
CA SER A 64 -5.22 23.39 -25.14
C SER A 64 -5.37 23.58 -26.65
N LYS A 65 -5.01 22.57 -27.48
CA LYS A 65 -5.05 22.67 -28.95
C LYS A 65 -6.46 22.45 -29.48
N GLU A 66 -7.22 21.54 -28.91
CA GLU A 66 -8.53 21.14 -29.43
C GLU A 66 -9.71 21.57 -28.57
N LYS A 67 -9.48 22.32 -27.47
CA LYS A 67 -10.48 22.68 -26.45
C LYS A 67 -11.30 21.51 -25.93
N ARG A 68 -10.70 20.32 -25.92
CA ARG A 68 -11.31 19.08 -25.43
C ARG A 68 -10.82 18.76 -24.03
N LYS A 69 -11.59 17.95 -23.32
CA LYS A 69 -11.25 17.51 -21.96
C LYS A 69 -11.08 15.99 -21.92
N MET A 70 -10.09 15.57 -21.18
CA MET A 70 -9.90 14.18 -20.79
C MET A 70 -10.01 14.11 -19.27
N GLY A 71 -10.75 13.12 -18.77
CA GLY A 71 -10.95 12.93 -17.35
C GLY A 71 -10.32 11.65 -16.84
N TYR A 72 -9.97 11.66 -15.55
CA TYR A 72 -9.61 10.44 -14.82
C TYR A 72 -10.30 10.43 -13.46
N ALA A 73 -11.00 9.35 -13.18
CA ALA A 73 -11.64 9.08 -11.90
C ALA A 73 -10.82 8.00 -11.16
N PRO A 74 -9.76 8.36 -10.42
CA PRO A 74 -8.87 7.39 -9.79
C PRO A 74 -9.61 6.58 -8.74
N ARG A 75 -9.55 5.26 -8.86
CA ARG A 75 -10.24 4.31 -7.98
C ARG A 75 -11.75 4.57 -7.82
N GLY A 76 -12.33 5.34 -8.75
CA GLY A 76 -13.78 5.58 -8.81
C GLY A 76 -14.49 4.46 -9.59
N PHE A 77 -15.77 4.51 -9.73
CA PHE A 77 -16.68 5.47 -9.11
C PHE A 77 -17.11 4.99 -7.72
N LEU A 78 -17.59 5.91 -6.88
CA LEU A 78 -18.24 5.56 -5.62
C LEU A 78 -19.71 5.20 -5.93
N ILE A 79 -19.94 3.95 -6.27
CA ILE A 79 -21.23 3.39 -6.70
C ILE A 79 -21.32 1.91 -6.28
N ASP A 80 -22.53 1.42 -6.05
CA ASP A 80 -22.76 -0.03 -5.93
C ASP A 80 -22.67 -0.69 -7.31
N TRP A 81 -21.51 -1.29 -7.59
CA TRP A 81 -21.22 -1.97 -8.85
C TRP A 81 -22.06 -3.24 -9.09
N ASN A 82 -22.75 -3.75 -8.06
CA ASN A 82 -23.65 -4.89 -8.17
C ASN A 82 -25.09 -4.49 -8.54
N ASN A 83 -25.39 -3.19 -8.49
CA ASN A 83 -26.67 -2.66 -8.89
C ASN A 83 -26.65 -2.24 -10.37
N ASP A 84 -27.00 -3.16 -11.25
CA ASP A 84 -26.90 -2.99 -12.70
C ASP A 84 -27.71 -1.79 -13.22
N ASP A 85 -28.89 -1.56 -12.68
CA ASP A 85 -29.74 -0.42 -13.08
C ASP A 85 -29.12 0.92 -12.67
N LEU A 86 -28.56 0.99 -11.45
CA LEU A 86 -27.86 2.18 -10.97
C LEU A 86 -26.62 2.48 -11.80
N VAL A 87 -25.81 1.44 -12.09
CA VAL A 87 -24.60 1.58 -12.93
C VAL A 87 -24.95 2.05 -14.32
N LYS A 88 -26.01 1.50 -14.92
CA LYS A 88 -26.51 1.91 -16.24
C LYS A 88 -26.99 3.36 -16.22
N GLU A 89 -27.87 3.73 -15.29
CA GLU A 89 -28.41 5.10 -15.20
C GLU A 89 -27.30 6.11 -14.94
N PHE A 90 -26.39 5.81 -13.99
CA PHE A 90 -25.21 6.67 -13.72
C PHE A 90 -24.37 6.88 -14.98
N THR A 91 -24.07 5.81 -15.70
CA THR A 91 -23.26 5.86 -16.92
C THR A 91 -23.93 6.74 -18.00
N GLU A 92 -25.21 6.54 -18.26
CA GLU A 92 -25.97 7.31 -19.27
C GLU A 92 -26.04 8.79 -18.91
N LYS A 93 -26.40 9.12 -17.66
CA LYS A 93 -26.48 10.50 -17.18
C LYS A 93 -25.12 11.19 -17.14
N LEU A 94 -24.06 10.46 -16.75
CA LEU A 94 -22.70 10.97 -16.74
C LEU A 94 -22.22 11.28 -18.17
N LYS A 95 -22.47 10.39 -19.14
CA LYS A 95 -22.15 10.64 -20.55
C LYS A 95 -22.84 11.88 -21.10
N ASP A 96 -24.13 12.05 -20.83
CA ASP A 96 -24.88 13.24 -21.24
C ASP A 96 -24.31 14.52 -20.61
N PHE A 97 -24.04 14.51 -19.30
CA PHE A 97 -23.47 15.65 -18.59
C PHE A 97 -22.10 16.06 -19.13
N LEU A 98 -21.23 15.09 -19.40
CA LEU A 98 -19.86 15.31 -19.86
C LEU A 98 -19.80 15.68 -21.36
N SER A 99 -20.71 15.16 -22.18
CA SER A 99 -20.80 15.51 -23.60
C SER A 99 -21.06 17.00 -23.82
N LYS A 100 -21.94 17.60 -23.01
CA LYS A 100 -22.25 19.05 -22.99
C LYS A 100 -21.07 19.92 -22.55
N ARG A 101 -19.97 19.29 -22.03
CA ARG A 101 -18.77 19.97 -21.51
C ARG A 101 -17.50 19.63 -22.30
N ASN A 102 -17.66 19.11 -23.52
CA ASN A 102 -16.59 18.81 -24.48
C ASN A 102 -15.59 17.75 -23.97
N PHE A 103 -16.04 16.76 -23.20
CA PHE A 103 -15.20 15.63 -22.84
C PHE A 103 -15.06 14.67 -24.01
N THR A 104 -13.84 14.11 -24.17
CA THR A 104 -13.56 13.03 -25.10
C THR A 104 -13.81 11.67 -24.44
N TYR A 105 -13.29 11.48 -23.25
CA TYR A 105 -13.48 10.26 -22.44
C TYR A 105 -13.14 10.52 -20.98
N VAL A 106 -13.54 9.58 -20.14
CA VAL A 106 -13.10 9.50 -18.74
C VAL A 106 -12.51 8.11 -18.51
N LYS A 107 -11.27 8.06 -18.07
CA LYS A 107 -10.64 6.85 -17.55
C LYS A 107 -11.12 6.58 -16.14
N VAL A 108 -11.39 5.32 -15.80
CA VAL A 108 -11.73 4.86 -14.45
C VAL A 108 -11.05 3.52 -14.18
N ASP A 109 -10.60 3.32 -12.95
CA ASP A 109 -9.97 2.09 -12.48
C ASP A 109 -10.61 1.61 -11.17
N PRO A 110 -11.82 1.01 -11.24
CA PRO A 110 -12.62 0.69 -10.07
C PRO A 110 -11.89 -0.22 -9.06
N MET A 111 -12.09 0.04 -7.76
CA MET A 111 -11.61 -0.84 -6.70
C MET A 111 -12.52 -2.08 -6.53
N VAL A 112 -12.89 -2.70 -7.64
CA VAL A 112 -13.64 -3.96 -7.66
C VAL A 112 -12.67 -5.10 -7.85
N VAL A 113 -12.71 -6.06 -6.92
CA VAL A 113 -11.83 -7.23 -6.96
C VAL A 113 -12.29 -8.15 -8.10
N TYR A 114 -11.37 -8.43 -9.03
CA TYR A 114 -11.58 -9.40 -10.10
C TYR A 114 -11.28 -10.82 -9.61
N LYS A 115 -10.14 -10.99 -8.92
CA LYS A 115 -9.70 -12.25 -8.31
C LYS A 115 -9.00 -12.00 -6.98
N GLU A 116 -9.06 -12.98 -6.10
CA GLU A 116 -8.21 -13.04 -4.90
C GLU A 116 -7.22 -14.20 -5.02
N HIS A 117 -6.03 -13.99 -4.48
CA HIS A 117 -4.97 -14.97 -4.43
C HIS A 117 -4.46 -15.16 -3.01
N ASN A 118 -4.00 -16.35 -2.72
CA ASN A 118 -3.19 -16.62 -1.54
C ASN A 118 -1.78 -16.04 -1.75
N ILE A 119 -1.01 -15.93 -0.67
CA ILE A 119 0.37 -15.42 -0.71
C ILE A 119 1.35 -16.35 -1.45
N ASP A 120 0.95 -17.58 -1.75
CA ASP A 120 1.68 -18.53 -2.60
C ASP A 120 1.35 -18.39 -4.10
N GLY A 121 0.42 -17.47 -4.44
CA GLY A 121 -0.03 -17.22 -5.80
C GLY A 121 -1.22 -18.08 -6.25
N SER A 122 -1.66 -19.04 -5.45
CA SER A 122 -2.84 -19.84 -5.78
C SER A 122 -4.11 -18.98 -5.77
N GLU A 123 -4.96 -19.16 -6.78
CA GLU A 123 -6.21 -18.42 -6.91
C GLU A 123 -7.25 -18.92 -5.91
N LYS A 124 -7.94 -17.98 -5.25
CA LYS A 124 -9.10 -18.29 -4.42
C LYS A 124 -10.36 -18.23 -5.27
N THR A 125 -11.24 -19.22 -5.11
CA THR A 125 -12.54 -19.20 -5.76
C THR A 125 -13.38 -18.04 -5.21
N LEU A 126 -13.70 -17.06 -6.05
CA LEU A 126 -14.65 -15.98 -5.75
C LEU A 126 -16.01 -16.30 -6.38
N SER A 127 -17.06 -15.64 -5.89
CA SER A 127 -18.34 -15.65 -6.57
C SER A 127 -18.21 -15.00 -7.96
N ASP A 128 -18.89 -15.56 -8.98
CA ASP A 128 -18.82 -15.12 -10.39
C ASP A 128 -19.28 -13.66 -10.64
N SER A 129 -19.83 -12.98 -9.63
CA SER A 129 -20.43 -11.64 -9.75
C SER A 129 -19.47 -10.58 -10.28
N ASN A 130 -18.20 -10.60 -9.88
CA ASN A 130 -17.23 -9.58 -10.27
C ASN A 130 -16.61 -9.84 -11.66
N GLN A 131 -16.56 -11.08 -12.11
CA GLN A 131 -16.07 -11.43 -13.47
C GLN A 131 -17.02 -10.90 -14.56
N SER A 132 -18.34 -10.91 -14.31
CA SER A 132 -19.33 -10.40 -15.24
C SER A 132 -19.30 -8.85 -15.40
N LEU A 133 -18.76 -8.12 -14.41
CA LEU A 133 -18.71 -6.66 -14.44
C LEU A 133 -17.96 -6.11 -15.67
N VAL A 134 -16.87 -6.75 -16.09
CA VAL A 134 -16.11 -6.32 -17.27
C VAL A 134 -17.00 -6.35 -18.51
N GLN A 135 -17.76 -7.44 -18.71
CA GLN A 135 -18.67 -7.58 -19.85
C GLN A 135 -19.83 -6.58 -19.76
N LYS A 136 -20.39 -6.37 -18.57
CA LYS A 136 -21.47 -5.39 -18.34
C LYS A 136 -21.02 -3.97 -18.70
N LEU A 137 -19.84 -3.56 -18.24
CA LEU A 137 -19.30 -2.23 -18.56
C LEU A 137 -19.01 -2.07 -20.05
N GLN A 138 -18.47 -3.12 -20.70
CA GLN A 138 -18.30 -3.10 -22.16
C GLN A 138 -19.62 -2.94 -22.89
N GLY A 139 -20.68 -3.61 -22.45
CA GLY A 139 -22.05 -3.44 -22.94
C GLY A 139 -22.60 -2.01 -22.79
N LEU A 140 -22.18 -1.26 -21.78
CA LEU A 140 -22.53 0.15 -21.55
C LEU A 140 -21.62 1.13 -22.34
N GLY A 141 -20.69 0.61 -23.14
CA GLY A 141 -19.81 1.40 -24.00
C GLY A 141 -18.49 1.84 -23.37
N TYR A 142 -18.07 1.19 -22.30
CA TYR A 142 -16.70 1.32 -21.80
C TYR A 142 -15.75 0.47 -22.65
N ILE A 143 -14.52 0.94 -22.80
CA ILE A 143 -13.44 0.18 -23.43
C ILE A 143 -12.53 -0.31 -22.30
N HIS A 144 -12.45 -1.64 -22.12
CA HIS A 144 -11.54 -2.24 -21.16
C HIS A 144 -10.11 -2.18 -21.71
N MET A 145 -9.16 -1.71 -20.88
CA MET A 145 -7.76 -1.52 -21.30
C MET A 145 -6.87 -2.77 -21.14
N GLY A 146 -7.51 -3.91 -20.88
CA GLY A 146 -6.84 -5.20 -20.69
C GLY A 146 -6.47 -5.49 -19.22
N PHE A 147 -6.00 -6.70 -19.01
CA PHE A 147 -5.57 -7.17 -17.69
C PHE A 147 -4.05 -7.06 -17.56
N ASN A 148 -3.57 -5.89 -17.15
CA ASN A 148 -2.16 -5.61 -16.97
C ASN A 148 -1.56 -6.47 -15.85
N ASN A 149 -0.40 -7.06 -16.09
CA ASN A 149 0.32 -7.92 -15.15
C ASN A 149 1.45 -7.18 -14.40
N GLY A 150 1.84 -6.01 -14.87
CA GLY A 150 2.89 -5.17 -14.32
C GLY A 150 2.37 -3.85 -13.76
N MET A 151 3.21 -2.82 -13.85
CA MET A 151 2.95 -1.47 -13.33
C MET A 151 2.60 -0.46 -14.44
N GLU A 152 2.15 -0.95 -15.61
CA GLU A 152 1.84 -0.13 -16.79
C GLU A 152 0.52 0.65 -16.66
N ALA A 153 -0.35 0.23 -15.74
CA ALA A 153 -1.61 0.92 -15.48
C ALA A 153 -1.39 2.21 -14.67
N SER A 154 -2.36 3.12 -14.71
CA SER A 154 -2.35 4.37 -13.91
C SER A 154 -2.23 4.11 -12.41
N LYS A 155 -2.79 2.99 -11.93
CA LYS A 155 -2.63 2.47 -10.58
C LYS A 155 -2.42 0.94 -10.66
N PRO A 156 -1.60 0.37 -9.76
CA PRO A 156 -1.36 -1.07 -9.76
C PRO A 156 -2.65 -1.87 -9.69
N ARG A 157 -2.83 -2.81 -10.61
CA ARG A 157 -3.99 -3.71 -10.63
C ARG A 157 -3.92 -4.77 -9.53
N TRP A 158 -2.71 -5.17 -9.16
CA TRP A 158 -2.44 -6.11 -8.09
C TRP A 158 -2.05 -5.39 -6.81
N ASN A 159 -2.65 -5.78 -5.68
CA ASN A 159 -2.33 -5.16 -4.38
C ASN A 159 -2.20 -6.22 -3.28
N ALA A 160 -1.20 -6.04 -2.42
CA ALA A 160 -1.00 -6.84 -1.22
C ALA A 160 -1.81 -6.20 -0.07
N LEU A 161 -2.73 -6.96 0.51
CA LEU A 161 -3.61 -6.50 1.58
C LEU A 161 -3.42 -7.35 2.83
N THR A 162 -3.52 -6.70 3.98
CA THR A 162 -3.66 -7.38 5.28
C THR A 162 -5.01 -6.99 5.86
N THR A 163 -5.95 -7.94 5.89
CA THR A 163 -7.19 -7.80 6.65
C THR A 163 -6.82 -7.85 8.11
N LEU A 164 -7.22 -6.82 8.85
CA LEU A 164 -6.88 -6.67 10.26
C LEU A 164 -7.86 -7.41 11.16
N ASP A 165 -7.31 -8.02 12.21
CA ASP A 165 -8.04 -8.68 13.28
C ASP A 165 -7.68 -8.03 14.61
N SER A 166 -8.64 -7.82 15.49
CA SER A 166 -8.41 -7.35 16.86
C SER A 166 -7.62 -8.35 17.72
N ASN A 167 -7.68 -9.62 17.39
CA ASN A 167 -6.85 -10.66 17.96
C ASN A 167 -5.45 -10.62 17.30
N ILE A 168 -4.51 -9.98 17.99
CA ILE A 168 -3.13 -9.80 17.49
C ILE A 168 -2.40 -11.13 17.26
N ILE A 169 -2.72 -12.19 18.01
CA ILE A 169 -2.12 -13.52 17.80
C ILE A 169 -2.63 -14.11 16.48
N ALA A 170 -3.94 -14.04 16.23
CA ALA A 170 -4.51 -14.49 14.97
C ALA A 170 -3.95 -13.69 13.79
N LEU A 171 -3.84 -12.37 13.94
CA LEU A 171 -3.25 -11.48 12.93
C LEU A 171 -1.78 -11.84 12.66
N TYR A 172 -0.97 -12.09 13.70
CA TYR A 172 0.43 -12.52 13.55
C TYR A 172 0.55 -13.85 12.82
N ASN A 173 -0.36 -14.79 13.10
CA ASN A 173 -0.38 -16.09 12.43
C ASN A 173 -0.90 -16.03 10.98
N SER A 174 -1.59 -14.95 10.59
CA SER A 174 -2.11 -14.77 9.23
C SER A 174 -1.07 -14.30 8.21
N ILE A 175 0.05 -13.73 8.66
CA ILE A 175 1.17 -13.37 7.78
C ILE A 175 2.12 -14.57 7.61
N SER A 176 3.03 -14.52 6.64
CA SER A 176 3.93 -15.63 6.32
C SER A 176 4.85 -16.00 7.49
N LYS A 177 5.31 -17.26 7.52
CA LYS A 177 6.29 -17.72 8.49
C LYS A 177 7.59 -16.93 8.38
N GLU A 178 8.05 -16.68 7.17
CA GLU A 178 9.27 -15.93 6.85
C GLU A 178 9.20 -14.50 7.40
N ALA A 179 8.05 -13.83 7.26
CA ALA A 179 7.85 -12.49 7.84
C ALA A 179 7.94 -12.53 9.36
N ARG A 180 7.31 -13.52 10.00
CA ARG A 180 7.37 -13.69 11.48
C ARG A 180 8.79 -13.90 12.00
N GLU A 181 9.58 -14.71 11.30
CA GLU A 181 10.98 -14.95 11.65
C GLU A 181 11.82 -13.67 11.54
N LYS A 182 11.67 -12.92 10.43
CA LYS A 182 12.35 -11.63 10.21
C LYS A 182 11.95 -10.57 11.25
N ILE A 183 10.66 -10.47 11.57
CA ILE A 183 10.16 -9.59 12.63
C ILE A 183 10.76 -9.96 13.99
N SER A 184 10.77 -11.26 14.32
CA SER A 184 11.35 -11.75 15.57
C SER A 184 12.85 -11.47 15.65
N GLU A 185 13.57 -11.59 14.55
CA GLU A 185 15.01 -11.26 14.50
C GLU A 185 15.25 -9.76 14.68
N ALA A 186 14.53 -8.91 13.92
CA ALA A 186 14.66 -7.46 14.00
C ALA A 186 14.30 -6.91 15.39
N SER A 187 13.33 -7.51 16.09
CA SER A 187 12.91 -7.07 17.43
C SER A 187 14.00 -7.21 18.49
N LYS A 188 15.01 -8.04 18.24
CA LYS A 188 16.12 -8.30 19.19
C LYS A 188 17.28 -7.32 19.04
N LEU A 189 17.27 -6.47 18.00
CA LEU A 189 18.40 -5.63 17.62
C LEU A 189 18.36 -4.20 18.19
N GLY A 190 17.52 -3.93 19.18
CA GLY A 190 17.41 -2.60 19.78
C GLY A 190 16.77 -1.54 18.88
N ASN A 191 15.87 -1.98 18.02
CA ASN A 191 15.09 -1.11 17.15
C ASN A 191 13.95 -0.40 17.90
N ARG A 192 13.72 0.88 17.58
CA ARG A 192 12.62 1.68 18.10
C ARG A 192 11.84 2.32 16.96
N VAL A 193 10.53 2.14 16.97
CA VAL A 193 9.62 2.83 16.02
C VAL A 193 9.10 4.10 16.66
N TYR A 194 9.07 5.18 15.88
CA TYR A 194 8.51 6.47 16.31
C TYR A 194 7.81 7.18 15.16
N ARG A 195 6.85 8.03 15.50
CA ARG A 195 6.14 8.89 14.55
C ARG A 195 6.95 10.16 14.31
N GLY A 196 7.11 10.52 13.05
CA GLY A 196 7.70 11.79 12.64
C GLY A 196 6.68 12.90 12.46
N SER A 197 7.18 14.07 12.14
CA SER A 197 6.43 15.30 11.87
C SER A 197 6.69 15.82 10.45
N MET A 198 6.06 16.91 10.05
CA MET A 198 6.32 17.57 8.77
C MET A 198 7.82 17.89 8.57
N ASN A 199 8.53 18.26 9.63
CA ASN A 199 9.96 18.58 9.56
C ASN A 199 10.83 17.37 9.22
N ASP A 200 10.29 16.15 9.40
CA ASP A 200 11.01 14.89 9.15
C ASP A 200 10.76 14.33 7.73
N ILE A 201 10.00 15.04 6.87
CA ILE A 201 9.72 14.57 5.50
C ILE A 201 11.00 14.47 4.67
N SER A 202 11.97 15.37 4.88
CA SER A 202 13.29 15.27 4.23
C SER A 202 14.05 14.02 4.68
N LEU A 203 13.91 13.62 5.95
CA LEU A 203 14.49 12.37 6.46
C LEU A 203 13.79 11.16 5.85
N LEU A 204 12.44 11.15 5.79
CA LEU A 204 11.68 10.13 5.06
C LEU A 204 12.22 9.98 3.63
N TYR A 205 12.30 11.09 2.89
CA TYR A 205 12.79 11.12 1.50
C TYR A 205 14.21 10.58 1.33
N SER A 206 15.06 10.79 2.32
CA SER A 206 16.43 10.26 2.30
C SER A 206 16.51 8.74 2.45
N VAL A 207 15.53 8.12 3.10
CA VAL A 207 15.47 6.67 3.37
C VAL A 207 14.74 5.93 2.27
N ILE A 208 13.64 6.50 1.73
CA ILE A 208 12.97 5.93 0.56
C ILE A 208 13.83 6.14 -0.69
N ASN A 209 13.84 5.17 -1.58
CA ASN A 209 14.69 5.20 -2.77
C ASN A 209 14.46 6.47 -3.60
N LYS A 210 15.53 7.22 -3.91
CA LYS A 210 15.53 8.49 -4.62
C LYS A 210 15.05 8.44 -6.08
N THR A 211 14.70 7.28 -6.61
CA THR A 211 14.05 7.12 -7.95
C THR A 211 12.56 7.38 -7.93
N THR A 212 11.97 7.59 -6.77
CA THR A 212 10.55 7.88 -6.56
C THR A 212 10.25 9.37 -6.77
N PRO A 213 8.97 9.81 -6.71
CA PRO A 213 8.60 11.20 -6.87
C PRO A 213 9.47 12.16 -6.03
N PRO A 214 9.63 13.43 -6.45
CA PRO A 214 10.47 14.41 -5.74
C PRO A 214 9.94 14.71 -4.33
N LEU A 215 10.78 15.35 -3.51
CA LEU A 215 10.44 15.70 -2.12
C LEU A 215 9.12 16.47 -2.01
N ASP A 216 8.88 17.41 -2.92
CA ASP A 216 7.67 18.25 -2.93
C ASP A 216 6.38 17.43 -3.05
N TYR A 217 6.44 16.27 -3.70
CA TYR A 217 5.33 15.35 -3.77
C TYR A 217 4.85 14.91 -2.36
N TYR A 218 5.76 14.55 -1.47
CA TYR A 218 5.43 14.14 -0.11
C TYR A 218 5.02 15.31 0.77
N LEU A 219 5.63 16.49 0.59
CA LEU A 219 5.23 17.73 1.25
C LEU A 219 3.80 18.11 0.89
N ASP A 220 3.43 17.98 -0.38
CA ASP A 220 2.09 18.28 -0.87
C ASP A 220 1.03 17.32 -0.29
N TYR A 221 1.32 16.02 -0.27
CA TYR A 221 0.42 15.07 0.39
C TYR A 221 0.24 15.40 1.88
N TYR A 222 1.32 15.69 2.59
CA TYR A 222 1.23 16.11 3.99
C TYR A 222 0.42 17.38 4.17
N GLN A 223 0.60 18.37 3.31
CA GLN A 223 -0.11 19.64 3.35
C GLN A 223 -1.63 19.46 3.13
N PHE A 224 -2.03 18.68 2.10
CA PHE A 224 -3.44 18.56 1.73
C PHE A 224 -4.21 17.55 2.57
N TYR A 225 -3.58 16.46 3.02
CA TYR A 225 -4.23 15.46 3.87
C TYR A 225 -4.10 15.75 5.36
N GLY A 226 -3.11 16.56 5.76
CA GLY A 226 -2.86 16.91 7.14
C GLY A 226 -2.34 15.73 7.97
N GLN A 227 -1.81 16.05 9.15
CA GLN A 227 -1.17 15.09 10.05
C GLN A 227 -2.10 13.98 10.60
N ASN A 228 -3.42 14.13 10.46
CA ASN A 228 -4.38 13.13 10.91
C ASN A 228 -4.62 12.04 9.86
N MET A 229 -4.40 12.35 8.59
CA MET A 229 -4.61 11.41 7.49
C MET A 229 -3.29 10.93 6.89
N PHE A 230 -2.27 11.81 6.81
CA PHE A 230 -0.94 11.48 6.30
C PHE A 230 0.05 11.44 7.47
N GLU A 231 0.58 10.27 7.76
CA GLU A 231 1.51 10.04 8.86
C GLU A 231 2.83 9.49 8.32
N ILE A 232 3.92 9.82 9.01
CA ILE A 232 5.24 9.26 8.70
C ILE A 232 5.82 8.60 9.94
N TYR A 233 6.47 7.45 9.73
CA TYR A 233 7.07 6.68 10.81
C TYR A 233 8.47 6.22 10.43
N PHE A 234 9.30 6.08 11.44
CA PHE A 234 10.68 5.69 11.31
C PHE A 234 10.99 4.51 12.24
N ASN A 235 11.83 3.60 11.74
CA ASN A 235 12.56 2.68 12.59
C ASN A 235 13.95 3.23 12.83
N LYS A 236 14.31 3.40 14.10
CA LYS A 236 15.62 3.86 14.54
C LYS A 236 16.32 2.72 15.26
N LEU A 237 17.50 2.36 14.79
CA LEU A 237 18.40 1.50 15.53
C LEU A 237 19.06 2.32 16.65
N GLU A 238 18.95 1.89 17.89
CA GLU A 238 19.61 2.46 19.06
C GLU A 238 20.81 1.58 19.40
N PRO A 239 22.05 1.98 19.04
CA PRO A 239 23.20 1.09 19.12
C PRO A 239 23.51 0.63 20.54
N ILE A 240 23.27 1.45 21.56
CA ILE A 240 23.44 1.02 22.96
C ILE A 240 22.49 -0.14 23.33
N SER A 241 21.25 -0.08 22.87
CA SER A 241 20.28 -1.16 23.06
C SER A 241 20.68 -2.40 22.28
N TYR A 242 21.28 -2.23 21.10
CA TYR A 242 21.80 -3.34 20.29
C TYR A 242 23.02 -3.99 20.96
N VAL A 243 23.96 -3.21 21.52
CA VAL A 243 25.08 -3.76 22.31
C VAL A 243 24.56 -4.59 23.47
N ASN A 244 23.63 -4.05 24.27
CA ASN A 244 23.09 -4.73 25.45
C ASN A 244 22.34 -6.02 25.07
N SER A 245 21.50 -5.97 24.05
CA SER A 245 20.75 -7.16 23.60
C SER A 245 21.66 -8.22 22.99
N SER A 246 22.66 -7.84 22.19
CA SER A 246 23.62 -8.77 21.60
C SER A 246 24.46 -9.44 22.66
N LYS A 247 24.90 -8.70 23.69
CA LYS A 247 25.61 -9.25 24.85
C LYS A 247 24.74 -10.26 25.59
N THR A 248 23.52 -9.92 25.91
CA THR A 248 22.58 -10.80 26.61
C THR A 248 22.31 -12.09 25.82
N MET A 249 22.15 -11.98 24.49
CA MET A 249 21.95 -13.16 23.64
C MET A 249 23.19 -14.06 23.60
N TYR A 250 24.38 -13.47 23.51
CA TYR A 250 25.64 -14.20 23.54
C TYR A 250 25.80 -14.96 24.87
N GLU A 251 25.67 -14.28 26.00
CA GLU A 251 25.81 -14.87 27.34
C GLU A 251 24.83 -16.04 27.58
N LYS A 252 23.57 -15.88 27.17
CA LYS A 252 22.58 -16.97 27.27
C LYS A 252 22.93 -18.19 26.42
N GLU A 253 23.36 -17.95 25.18
CA GLU A 253 23.72 -19.05 24.29
C GLU A 253 25.04 -19.70 24.71
N GLU A 254 25.99 -18.94 25.26
CA GLU A 254 27.24 -19.46 25.81
C GLU A 254 26.95 -20.39 27.00
N GLN A 255 26.04 -19.99 27.89
CA GLN A 255 25.62 -20.86 28.99
C GLN A 255 24.98 -22.16 28.48
N ARG A 256 24.02 -22.06 27.52
CA ARG A 256 23.41 -23.23 26.88
C ARG A 256 24.45 -24.14 26.22
N ASN A 257 25.40 -23.54 25.53
CA ASN A 257 26.48 -24.27 24.85
C ASN A 257 27.34 -25.04 25.84
N ASN A 258 27.66 -24.43 26.99
CA ASN A 258 28.38 -25.09 28.06
C ASN A 258 27.57 -26.24 28.67
N ASP A 259 26.27 -26.08 28.87
CA ASP A 259 25.38 -27.14 29.37
C ASP A 259 25.32 -28.32 28.39
N LEU A 260 25.26 -28.05 27.07
CA LEU A 260 25.32 -29.08 26.03
C LEU A 260 26.67 -29.79 26.02
N ASN A 261 27.79 -29.08 26.22
CA ASN A 261 29.12 -29.70 26.38
C ASN A 261 29.17 -30.64 27.57
N MET A 262 28.60 -30.26 28.73
CA MET A 262 28.52 -31.14 29.89
C MET A 262 27.69 -32.40 29.62
N GLN A 263 26.54 -32.24 28.94
CA GLN A 263 25.70 -33.40 28.59
C GLN A 263 26.37 -34.36 27.59
N MET A 264 27.22 -33.83 26.70
CA MET A 264 28.02 -34.67 25.78
C MET A 264 29.08 -35.52 26.47
N GLN A 265 29.53 -35.13 27.66
CA GLN A 265 30.49 -35.91 28.45
C GLN A 265 29.89 -37.16 29.11
N ASP A 266 28.56 -37.24 29.21
CA ASP A 266 27.87 -38.44 29.66
C ASP A 266 27.80 -39.48 28.52
N PHE A 267 28.69 -40.45 28.58
CA PHE A 267 28.82 -41.52 27.59
C PHE A 267 27.58 -42.43 27.50
N ASN A 268 26.75 -42.46 28.53
CA ASN A 268 25.57 -43.33 28.62
C ASN A 268 24.26 -42.57 28.21
N ASN A 269 24.35 -41.32 27.74
CA ASN A 269 23.17 -40.56 27.38
C ASN A 269 22.51 -41.14 26.13
N PRO A 270 21.25 -41.61 26.19
CA PRO A 270 20.55 -42.22 25.06
C PRO A 270 20.25 -41.21 23.92
N ASN A 271 20.34 -39.90 24.20
CA ASN A 271 20.01 -38.83 23.23
C ASN A 271 21.26 -38.17 22.63
N LYS A 272 22.41 -38.86 22.64
CA LYS A 272 23.71 -38.28 22.25
C LYS A 272 23.69 -37.60 20.87
N ASP A 273 23.09 -38.23 19.86
CA ASP A 273 23.03 -37.66 18.49
C ASP A 273 22.19 -36.38 18.43
N ALA A 274 21.10 -36.34 19.20
CA ALA A 274 20.28 -35.11 19.29
C ALA A 274 21.08 -33.98 19.96
N ILE A 275 21.83 -34.27 21.02
CA ILE A 275 22.68 -33.29 21.73
C ILE A 275 23.78 -32.76 20.80
N ILE A 276 24.43 -33.63 20.02
CA ILE A 276 25.43 -33.21 19.02
C ILE A 276 24.82 -32.20 18.01
N ASN A 277 23.64 -32.54 17.47
CA ASN A 277 22.95 -31.65 16.53
C ASN A 277 22.56 -30.32 17.19
N GLU A 278 22.11 -30.34 18.44
CA GLU A 278 21.82 -29.09 19.18
C GLU A 278 23.09 -28.29 19.46
N LYS A 279 24.20 -28.97 19.77
CA LYS A 279 25.50 -28.31 20.00
C LYS A 279 26.00 -27.61 18.73
N LEU A 280 25.93 -28.25 17.57
CA LEU A 280 26.29 -27.63 16.28
C LEU A 280 25.48 -26.36 16.02
N LYS A 281 24.16 -26.41 16.21
CA LYS A 281 23.29 -25.24 16.09
C LYS A 281 23.63 -24.12 17.10
N SER A 282 24.03 -24.50 18.30
CA SER A 282 24.46 -23.57 19.34
C SER A 282 25.79 -22.89 18.97
N ASP A 283 26.75 -23.64 18.41
CA ASP A 283 28.03 -23.09 17.94
C ASP A 283 27.83 -22.06 16.81
N GLU A 284 26.95 -22.36 15.85
CA GLU A 284 26.58 -21.40 14.80
C GLU A 284 25.97 -20.11 15.37
N LYS A 285 25.07 -20.24 16.35
CA LYS A 285 24.46 -19.11 17.05
C LYS A 285 25.48 -18.28 17.83
N LEU A 286 26.40 -18.92 18.53
CA LEU A 286 27.47 -18.23 19.24
C LEU A 286 28.32 -17.40 18.29
N ALA A 287 28.74 -17.98 17.16
CA ALA A 287 29.49 -17.26 16.13
C ALA A 287 28.70 -16.06 15.61
N LYS A 288 27.40 -16.21 15.34
CA LYS A 288 26.50 -15.13 14.90
C LYS A 288 26.40 -14.03 15.97
N TYR A 289 26.16 -14.38 17.23
CA TYR A 289 25.99 -13.40 18.31
C TYR A 289 27.30 -12.65 18.62
N LYS A 290 28.45 -13.34 18.56
CA LYS A 290 29.76 -12.69 18.67
C LYS A 290 30.00 -11.65 17.56
N LYS A 291 29.62 -11.98 16.32
CA LYS A 291 29.68 -11.05 15.20
C LYS A 291 28.74 -9.84 15.44
N ASN A 292 27.51 -10.08 15.92
CA ASN A 292 26.55 -9.03 16.24
C ASN A 292 27.06 -8.08 17.33
N MET A 293 27.73 -8.59 18.36
CA MET A 293 28.35 -7.76 19.41
C MET A 293 29.42 -6.81 18.86
N LEU A 294 30.29 -7.32 17.97
CA LEU A 294 31.33 -6.50 17.33
C LEU A 294 30.71 -5.43 16.46
N GLU A 295 29.70 -5.80 15.66
CA GLU A 295 28.95 -4.87 14.80
C GLU A 295 28.25 -3.79 15.63
N ALA A 296 27.55 -4.17 16.70
CA ALA A 296 26.86 -3.28 17.60
C ALA A 296 27.84 -2.26 18.25
N SER A 297 29.00 -2.75 18.71
CA SER A 297 30.04 -1.89 19.28
C SER A 297 30.59 -0.89 18.27
N ASN A 298 30.85 -1.30 17.03
CA ASN A 298 31.28 -0.42 15.95
C ASN A 298 30.21 0.60 15.59
N LEU A 299 28.94 0.21 15.56
CA LEU A 299 27.81 1.10 15.31
C LEU A 299 27.64 2.12 16.43
N PHE A 300 27.82 1.69 17.70
CA PHE A 300 27.78 2.61 18.84
C PHE A 300 28.89 3.67 18.78
N GLN A 301 30.10 3.29 18.40
CA GLN A 301 31.18 4.26 18.21
C GLN A 301 30.91 5.25 17.07
N ARG A 302 30.33 4.77 15.97
CA ARG A 302 30.09 5.58 14.76
C ARG A 302 28.79 6.41 14.85
N TYR A 303 27.76 5.90 15.49
CA TYR A 303 26.42 6.50 15.58
C TYR A 303 25.86 6.44 17.01
N PRO A 304 26.50 7.14 17.99
CA PRO A 304 26.08 7.03 19.39
C PRO A 304 24.64 7.49 19.64
N SER A 305 24.13 8.42 18.83
CA SER A 305 22.76 8.93 18.90
C SER A 305 21.73 8.05 18.17
N GLY A 306 22.18 6.95 17.57
CA GLY A 306 21.35 6.06 16.75
C GLY A 306 21.23 6.48 15.30
N LEU A 307 20.61 5.62 14.52
CA LEU A 307 20.51 5.74 13.06
C LEU A 307 19.12 5.31 12.60
N VAL A 308 18.50 6.09 11.71
CA VAL A 308 17.25 5.68 11.02
C VAL A 308 17.57 4.64 9.97
N THR A 309 16.94 3.48 10.08
CA THR A 309 17.19 2.30 9.24
C THR A 309 16.04 1.97 8.29
N ALA A 310 14.81 2.38 8.64
CA ALA A 310 13.65 2.27 7.74
C ALA A 310 12.68 3.41 7.98
N ALA A 311 11.87 3.70 6.96
CA ALA A 311 10.83 4.74 7.02
C ALA A 311 9.60 4.32 6.21
N VAL A 312 8.44 4.83 6.61
CA VAL A 312 7.18 4.64 5.89
C VAL A 312 6.31 5.88 6.02
N ALA A 313 5.70 6.28 4.90
CA ALA A 313 4.59 7.22 4.86
C ALA A 313 3.27 6.44 4.74
N VAL A 314 2.26 6.88 5.46
CA VAL A 314 0.96 6.20 5.58
C VAL A 314 -0.16 7.18 5.29
N ILE A 315 -1.15 6.75 4.52
CA ILE A 315 -2.42 7.48 4.36
C ILE A 315 -3.55 6.68 4.99
N LYS A 316 -4.33 7.34 5.85
CA LYS A 316 -5.51 6.76 6.51
C LYS A 316 -6.77 7.39 5.92
N TYR A 317 -7.72 6.57 5.48
CA TYR A 317 -9.01 7.05 5.02
C TYR A 317 -10.10 5.99 5.26
N GLY A 318 -11.17 6.40 5.93
CA GLY A 318 -12.23 5.49 6.35
C GLY A 318 -11.68 4.34 7.20
N SER A 319 -11.97 3.12 6.80
CA SER A 319 -11.50 1.91 7.50
C SER A 319 -10.17 1.35 6.97
N THR A 320 -9.53 2.04 6.02
CA THR A 320 -8.33 1.57 5.32
C THR A 320 -7.11 2.42 5.65
N VAL A 321 -5.99 1.74 5.85
CA VAL A 321 -4.66 2.33 5.97
C VAL A 321 -3.84 1.92 4.75
N THR A 322 -3.20 2.85 4.07
CA THR A 322 -2.34 2.57 2.91
C THR A 322 -0.90 2.92 3.25
N PHE A 323 0.02 1.98 3.13
CA PHE A 323 1.45 2.25 3.17
C PHE A 323 1.86 2.89 1.84
N PHE A 324 1.81 4.22 1.85
CA PHE A 324 1.92 5.06 0.66
C PHE A 324 3.31 5.01 0.01
N ALA A 325 4.34 5.10 0.83
CA ALA A 325 5.73 4.95 0.42
C ALA A 325 6.55 4.39 1.57
N SER A 326 7.52 3.54 1.28
CA SER A 326 8.42 3.00 2.29
C SER A 326 9.79 2.72 1.72
N GLY A 327 10.79 2.65 2.60
CA GLY A 327 12.14 2.31 2.25
C GLY A 327 12.97 1.88 3.45
N VAL A 328 14.13 1.32 3.12
CA VAL A 328 15.12 0.82 4.08
C VAL A 328 16.49 1.35 3.70
N ASN A 329 17.31 1.64 4.70
CA ASN A 329 18.72 1.88 4.48
C ASN A 329 19.39 0.56 4.06
N GLU A 330 19.91 0.50 2.84
CA GLU A 330 20.46 -0.72 2.21
C GLU A 330 21.53 -1.43 3.09
N THR A 331 22.31 -0.67 3.88
CA THR A 331 23.29 -1.24 4.80
C THR A 331 22.68 -2.10 5.89
N PHE A 332 21.41 -1.84 6.25
CA PHE A 332 20.72 -2.52 7.35
C PHE A 332 19.57 -3.42 6.86
N LYS A 333 19.43 -3.61 5.56
CA LYS A 333 18.34 -4.36 4.94
C LYS A 333 18.22 -5.80 5.47
N ASP A 334 19.35 -6.45 5.68
CA ASP A 334 19.42 -7.84 6.18
C ASP A 334 19.13 -7.95 7.68
N GLN A 335 18.93 -6.83 8.38
CA GLN A 335 18.46 -6.76 9.77
C GLN A 335 16.93 -6.57 9.85
N TYR A 336 16.25 -6.52 8.71
CA TYR A 336 14.78 -6.48 8.54
C TYR A 336 14.04 -5.34 9.27
N PRO A 337 14.60 -4.11 9.37
CA PRO A 337 13.96 -3.04 10.14
C PRO A 337 12.62 -2.61 9.55
N GLU A 338 12.41 -2.75 8.22
CA GLU A 338 11.15 -2.41 7.56
C GLU A 338 10.04 -3.40 7.90
N TYR A 339 10.36 -4.70 8.09
CA TYR A 339 9.40 -5.71 8.55
C TYR A 339 8.89 -5.38 9.95
N LEU A 340 9.82 -5.05 10.87
CA LEU A 340 9.45 -4.67 12.23
C LEU A 340 8.62 -3.40 12.27
N LEU A 341 9.03 -2.35 11.54
CA LEU A 341 8.31 -1.09 11.43
C LEU A 341 6.88 -1.31 10.97
N LYS A 342 6.69 -2.00 9.85
CA LYS A 342 5.36 -2.28 9.28
C LYS A 342 4.53 -3.15 10.21
N TRP A 343 5.11 -4.15 10.84
CA TRP A 343 4.38 -5.02 11.78
C TRP A 343 3.87 -4.24 13.00
N GLN A 344 4.68 -3.38 13.60
CA GLN A 344 4.23 -2.57 14.73
C GLN A 344 3.08 -1.65 14.34
N LEU A 345 3.13 -1.05 13.15
CA LEU A 345 2.04 -0.22 12.63
C LEU A 345 0.77 -1.04 12.34
N ILE A 346 0.89 -2.22 11.76
CA ILE A 346 -0.24 -3.13 11.53
C ILE A 346 -0.95 -3.45 12.85
N GLN A 347 -0.19 -3.77 13.91
CA GLN A 347 -0.74 -4.02 15.25
C GLN A 347 -1.44 -2.79 15.83
N GLU A 348 -0.83 -1.61 15.67
CA GLU A 348 -1.41 -0.35 16.18
C GLU A 348 -2.72 -0.02 15.46
N TYR A 349 -2.75 -0.12 14.13
CA TYR A 349 -3.97 0.14 13.36
C TYR A 349 -5.07 -0.90 13.61
N ALA A 350 -4.72 -2.15 13.85
CA ALA A 350 -5.68 -3.16 14.28
C ALA A 350 -6.33 -2.81 15.63
N LYS A 351 -5.54 -2.37 16.61
CA LYS A 351 -6.03 -1.89 17.91
C LYS A 351 -6.90 -0.63 17.79
N MET A 352 -6.61 0.25 16.84
CA MET A 352 -7.41 1.43 16.53
C MET A 352 -8.72 1.13 15.80
N GLY A 353 -8.96 -0.13 15.39
CA GLY A 353 -10.20 -0.58 14.76
C GLY A 353 -10.25 -0.43 13.24
N TYR A 354 -9.13 -0.11 12.58
CA TYR A 354 -9.04 -0.19 11.12
C TYR A 354 -9.28 -1.63 10.64
N LYS A 355 -9.74 -1.78 9.39
CA LYS A 355 -10.13 -3.09 8.84
C LYS A 355 -9.11 -3.66 7.87
N VAL A 356 -8.41 -2.80 7.15
CA VAL A 356 -7.48 -3.22 6.10
C VAL A 356 -6.23 -2.34 6.10
N VAL A 357 -5.06 -2.98 5.99
CA VAL A 357 -3.83 -2.31 5.56
C VAL A 357 -3.54 -2.70 4.13
N ASN A 358 -3.43 -1.71 3.24
CA ASN A 358 -2.91 -1.87 1.89
C ASN A 358 -1.39 -1.65 1.93
N LEU A 359 -0.62 -2.70 1.69
CA LEU A 359 0.84 -2.68 1.72
C LEU A 359 1.45 -2.10 0.45
N GLY A 360 0.66 -1.98 -0.62
CA GLY A 360 1.07 -1.42 -1.89
C GLY A 360 0.78 -2.29 -3.11
N GLY A 361 1.14 -1.75 -4.27
CA GLY A 361 0.97 -2.42 -5.54
C GLY A 361 2.03 -3.47 -5.81
N LEU A 362 1.59 -4.56 -6.44
CA LEU A 362 2.42 -5.67 -6.90
C LEU A 362 2.32 -5.84 -8.41
N THR A 363 3.23 -6.62 -8.98
CA THR A 363 3.07 -7.26 -10.28
C THR A 363 2.52 -8.67 -10.10
N SER A 364 2.16 -9.37 -11.19
CA SER A 364 1.77 -10.78 -11.14
C SER A 364 2.90 -11.72 -10.67
N GLU A 365 4.15 -11.24 -10.67
CA GLU A 365 5.32 -11.92 -10.11
C GLU A 365 5.54 -11.47 -8.66
N PHE A 366 4.84 -12.08 -7.69
CA PHE A 366 4.71 -11.60 -6.31
C PHE A 366 6.00 -11.41 -5.51
N LYS A 367 7.06 -12.16 -5.81
CA LYS A 367 8.33 -12.14 -5.06
C LYS A 367 9.53 -11.82 -5.95
N LYS A 368 9.39 -10.85 -6.85
CA LYS A 368 10.42 -10.48 -7.82
C LYS A 368 11.63 -9.79 -7.19
N ASP A 369 11.40 -8.96 -6.18
CA ASP A 369 12.42 -8.15 -5.50
C ASP A 369 12.14 -8.07 -3.99
N TYR A 370 13.02 -7.39 -3.26
CA TYR A 370 12.87 -7.21 -1.81
C TYR A 370 11.53 -6.59 -1.44
N LYS A 371 11.11 -5.54 -2.13
CA LYS A 371 9.88 -4.79 -1.80
C LYS A 371 8.63 -5.62 -2.06
N SER A 372 8.54 -6.29 -3.20
CA SER A 372 7.42 -7.18 -3.53
C SER A 372 7.38 -8.40 -2.61
N THR A 373 8.55 -8.96 -2.26
CA THR A 373 8.66 -10.07 -1.30
C THR A 373 8.14 -9.64 0.08
N LEU A 374 8.60 -8.49 0.60
CA LEU A 374 8.14 -7.96 1.88
C LEU A 374 6.63 -7.74 1.90
N MET A 375 6.07 -7.09 0.86
CA MET A 375 4.63 -6.86 0.77
C MET A 375 3.85 -8.16 0.74
N THR A 376 4.29 -9.15 -0.04
CA THR A 376 3.64 -10.47 -0.13
C THR A 376 3.70 -11.21 1.20
N GLU A 377 4.86 -11.27 1.84
CA GLU A 377 5.06 -11.97 3.11
C GLU A 377 4.28 -11.34 4.27
N MET A 378 4.13 -10.02 4.28
CA MET A 378 3.39 -9.27 5.29
C MET A 378 1.88 -9.21 5.04
N SER A 379 1.41 -9.63 3.86
CA SER A 379 -0.02 -9.69 3.53
C SER A 379 -0.65 -11.02 3.94
N ASN A 380 -1.99 -11.03 4.07
CA ASN A 380 -2.75 -12.27 4.20
C ASN A 380 -3.69 -12.52 3.02
N LYS A 381 -3.72 -11.61 2.06
CA LYS A 381 -4.33 -11.81 0.76
C LYS A 381 -3.75 -10.88 -0.31
N ILE A 382 -3.79 -11.33 -1.56
CA ILE A 382 -3.46 -10.53 -2.73
C ILE A 382 -4.74 -10.36 -3.54
N VAL A 383 -5.03 -9.13 -3.93
CA VAL A 383 -6.19 -8.82 -4.77
C VAL A 383 -5.75 -8.35 -6.14
N GLU A 384 -6.48 -8.82 -7.13
CA GLU A 384 -6.40 -8.42 -8.52
C GLU A 384 -7.68 -7.65 -8.85
N TYR A 385 -7.57 -6.35 -9.18
CA TYR A 385 -8.73 -5.53 -9.53
C TYR A 385 -9.14 -5.75 -10.99
N VAL A 386 -10.38 -5.36 -11.34
CA VAL A 386 -10.93 -5.49 -12.71
C VAL A 386 -10.15 -4.74 -13.78
N GLY A 387 -9.26 -3.81 -13.39
CA GLY A 387 -8.43 -3.03 -14.33
C GLY A 387 -9.05 -1.69 -14.71
N GLU A 388 -8.50 -1.10 -15.77
CA GLU A 388 -8.87 0.23 -16.26
C GLU A 388 -9.89 0.17 -17.39
N PHE A 389 -10.76 1.17 -17.41
CA PHE A 389 -11.74 1.37 -18.47
C PHE A 389 -11.73 2.81 -18.95
N ASP A 390 -11.94 3.00 -20.25
CA ASP A 390 -12.23 4.32 -20.82
C ASP A 390 -13.72 4.44 -21.12
N LEU A 391 -14.44 5.30 -20.39
CA LEU A 391 -15.80 5.69 -20.71
C LEU A 391 -15.75 6.70 -21.86
N VAL A 392 -16.02 6.23 -23.07
CA VAL A 392 -15.96 7.05 -24.28
C VAL A 392 -17.18 7.96 -24.40
N ILE A 393 -16.96 9.26 -24.40
CA ILE A 393 -18.00 10.31 -24.54
C ILE A 393 -18.13 10.74 -26.01
N ASN A 394 -16.99 11.09 -26.64
CA ASN A 394 -16.95 11.48 -28.05
C ASN A 394 -16.14 10.46 -28.86
N LYS A 395 -16.83 9.53 -29.52
CA LYS A 395 -16.19 8.44 -30.28
C LYS A 395 -15.23 8.96 -31.37
N LYS A 396 -15.66 9.99 -32.14
CA LYS A 396 -14.82 10.53 -33.21
C LYS A 396 -13.51 11.08 -32.66
N ALA A 397 -13.60 11.91 -31.63
CA ALA A 397 -12.43 12.49 -30.98
C ALA A 397 -11.53 11.43 -30.31
N TYR A 398 -12.11 10.40 -29.70
CA TYR A 398 -11.37 9.34 -29.07
C TYR A 398 -10.49 8.56 -30.04
N TYR A 399 -11.04 8.19 -31.21
CA TYR A 399 -10.28 7.41 -32.19
C TYR A 399 -9.33 8.24 -33.04
N THR A 400 -9.56 9.54 -33.23
CA THR A 400 -8.67 10.40 -34.03
C THR A 400 -7.56 11.07 -33.24
N GLY A 401 -7.72 11.31 -31.94
CA GLY A 401 -6.76 12.10 -31.15
C GLY A 401 -6.18 11.37 -29.94
N SER A 402 -6.97 10.58 -29.23
CA SER A 402 -6.63 10.13 -27.87
C SER A 402 -5.69 8.94 -27.80
N ARG A 403 -5.59 8.11 -28.83
CA ARG A 403 -4.69 6.94 -28.86
C ARG A 403 -3.20 7.32 -28.92
N LEU A 404 -2.88 8.53 -29.38
CA LEU A 404 -1.50 8.98 -29.57
C LEU A 404 -0.89 9.66 -28.33
N ASN A 405 -1.70 9.98 -27.32
CA ASN A 405 -1.23 10.60 -26.07
C ASN A 405 -1.98 9.99 -24.88
N PRO A 406 -1.56 8.81 -24.39
CA PRO A 406 -2.24 8.18 -23.27
C PRO A 406 -2.15 9.05 -22.02
N ILE A 407 -3.25 9.11 -21.26
CA ILE A 407 -3.32 9.74 -19.91
C ILE A 407 -2.19 9.21 -18.99
N LEU A 408 -1.71 7.99 -19.20
CA LEU A 408 -0.56 7.40 -18.51
C LEU A 408 0.64 8.34 -18.40
N ASN A 409 0.96 9.12 -19.42
CA ASN A 409 2.16 9.97 -19.42
C ASN A 409 2.08 11.15 -18.47
N TRP A 410 0.90 11.67 -18.15
CA TRP A 410 0.79 12.81 -17.23
C TRP A 410 0.40 12.43 -15.82
N LEU A 411 -0.18 11.22 -15.63
CA LEU A 411 -0.48 10.68 -14.29
C LEU A 411 0.74 9.99 -13.67
N ASN A 412 1.64 9.50 -14.52
CA ASN A 412 2.91 8.89 -14.10
C ASN A 412 4.06 9.91 -14.02
N THR A 413 3.86 11.14 -14.48
CA THR A 413 4.77 12.22 -14.11
C THR A 413 4.67 12.36 -12.60
N PRO A 414 5.79 12.26 -11.86
CA PRO A 414 5.80 12.57 -10.43
C PRO A 414 5.21 13.96 -10.28
N ILE A 415 4.08 14.05 -9.58
CA ILE A 415 3.51 15.34 -9.22
C ILE A 415 4.48 16.02 -8.30
#